data_566bac207004c8ba15d2558f5c10fb20
#
_entry.id   566bac207004c8ba15d2558f5c10fb20
#
_cell.length_a   1.000
_cell.length_b   1.000
_cell.length_c   1.000
_cell.angle_alpha   90.00
_cell.angle_beta   90.00
_cell.angle_gamma   90.00
#
_symmetry.space_group_name_H-M   'P 1'
#
loop_
_entity.id
_entity.type
_entity.pdbx_description
1 polymer ?
#
loop_
_entity_poly.entity_id
_entity_poly.type
_entity_poly.pdbx_seq_one_letter_code
_entity_poly.pdbx_strand_id
1 'polypeptide(L)'
;YYAGRNHFLINLSYYKKGKQTITLKFPQKGNYKIEDLKVYAQPMDQYSQQISALKENVLKNIKMDTNTIQGNINLKKDKILCLAVPYSKGWKATVDGKEQELLQANTMYMALPLSEGNHSVILKYGTPGLKAGIAISFAGLILCIIIKLLLHSFLLEPKHRKKK
;
A
#
# COMPACT_ATOMS: atom_id res chain seq x y z
N TYR A 1 10.16 -19.17 -2.11
CA TYR A 1 11.53 -18.97 -1.66
C TYR A 1 11.54 -18.04 -0.46
N TYR A 2 11.71 -18.59 0.76
CA TYR A 2 11.65 -17.86 2.02
C TYR A 2 13.06 -17.60 2.58
N ALA A 3 14.03 -17.37 1.71
CA ALA A 3 15.40 -17.11 2.11
C ALA A 3 15.47 -15.95 3.13
N GLY A 4 16.02 -16.21 4.30
CA GLY A 4 16.19 -15.23 5.36
C GLY A 4 14.99 -14.98 6.28
N ARG A 5 13.87 -15.70 6.13
CA ARG A 5 12.75 -15.61 7.09
C ARG A 5 12.88 -16.69 8.15
N ASN A 6 12.98 -16.25 9.40
CA ASN A 6 13.11 -17.13 10.56
C ASN A 6 11.80 -17.28 11.37
N HIS A 7 10.77 -16.50 11.02
CA HIS A 7 9.49 -16.51 11.71
C HIS A 7 8.36 -16.84 10.74
N PHE A 8 7.53 -17.80 11.13
CA PHE A 8 6.41 -18.27 10.33
C PHE A 8 5.14 -18.29 11.18
N LEU A 9 4.06 -17.77 10.63
CA LEU A 9 2.72 -17.95 11.16
C LEU A 9 1.98 -18.95 10.27
N ILE A 10 1.56 -20.07 10.85
CA ILE A 10 0.88 -21.14 10.14
C ILE A 10 -0.55 -21.22 10.65
N ASN A 11 -1.51 -21.08 9.75
CA ASN A 11 -2.92 -21.30 10.08
C ASN A 11 -3.19 -22.82 10.14
N LEU A 12 -3.60 -23.30 11.30
CA LEU A 12 -3.90 -24.72 11.54
C LEU A 12 -5.36 -25.08 11.26
N SER A 13 -6.15 -24.13 10.71
CA SER A 13 -7.57 -24.32 10.44
C SER A 13 -8.45 -24.29 11.70
N TYR A 14 -9.73 -24.62 11.52
CA TYR A 14 -10.72 -24.66 12.59
C TYR A 14 -10.88 -26.07 13.14
N TYR A 15 -10.83 -26.20 14.45
CA TYR A 15 -11.03 -27.48 15.15
C TYR A 15 -12.13 -27.35 16.20
N LYS A 16 -12.92 -28.42 16.33
CA LYS A 16 -13.84 -28.58 17.45
C LYS A 16 -13.05 -28.83 18.75
N LYS A 17 -13.70 -28.56 19.91
CA LYS A 17 -13.13 -28.82 21.22
C LYS A 17 -12.59 -30.27 21.31
N GLY A 18 -11.34 -30.43 21.73
CA GLY A 18 -10.72 -31.73 21.91
C GLY A 18 -9.20 -31.69 21.71
N LYS A 19 -8.56 -32.84 21.92
CA LYS A 19 -7.12 -33.01 21.70
C LYS A 19 -6.84 -33.04 20.19
N GLN A 20 -5.92 -32.20 19.75
CA GLN A 20 -5.46 -32.13 18.35
C GLN A 20 -4.00 -32.53 18.25
N THR A 21 -3.64 -33.22 17.19
CA THR A 21 -2.25 -33.59 16.90
C THR A 21 -1.78 -32.82 15.68
N ILE A 22 -0.68 -32.11 15.83
CA ILE A 22 -0.04 -31.36 14.75
C ILE A 22 1.25 -32.09 14.39
N THR A 23 1.41 -32.46 13.11
CA THR A 23 2.60 -33.15 12.61
C THR A 23 3.39 -32.21 11.70
N LEU A 24 4.64 -31.92 12.08
CA LEU A 24 5.58 -31.19 11.25
C LEU A 24 6.45 -32.17 10.48
N LYS A 25 6.42 -32.10 9.15
CA LYS A 25 7.25 -32.94 8.27
C LYS A 25 8.28 -32.07 7.56
N PHE A 26 9.53 -32.47 7.62
CA PHE A 26 10.64 -31.83 6.94
C PHE A 26 11.11 -32.73 5.80
N PRO A 27 10.75 -32.44 4.53
CA PRO A 27 11.02 -33.32 3.40
C PRO A 27 12.50 -33.37 3.00
N GLN A 28 13.28 -32.37 3.36
CA GLN A 28 14.70 -32.32 3.04
C GLN A 28 15.56 -32.77 4.24
N LYS A 29 16.65 -33.49 3.97
CA LYS A 29 17.62 -33.82 5.01
C LYS A 29 18.38 -32.56 5.40
N GLY A 30 18.54 -32.33 6.69
CA GLY A 30 19.23 -31.16 7.23
C GLY A 30 19.13 -31.07 8.74
N ASN A 31 19.87 -30.13 9.32
CA ASN A 31 19.75 -29.80 10.73
C ASN A 31 18.71 -28.68 10.88
N TYR A 32 17.65 -28.97 11.59
CA TYR A 32 16.58 -28.01 11.86
C TYR A 32 16.60 -27.65 13.33
N LYS A 33 16.66 -26.35 13.60
CA LYS A 33 16.53 -25.80 14.96
C LYS A 33 15.19 -25.10 15.04
N ILE A 34 14.29 -25.60 15.90
CA ILE A 34 13.00 -24.98 16.16
C ILE A 34 13.15 -24.19 17.46
N GLU A 35 12.95 -22.89 17.38
CA GLU A 35 12.95 -21.98 18.51
C GLU A 35 11.55 -21.39 18.66
N ASP A 36 11.11 -21.17 19.88
CA ASP A 36 9.89 -20.41 20.22
C ASP A 36 8.61 -20.87 19.50
N LEU A 37 8.35 -22.20 19.50
CA LEU A 37 7.11 -22.72 18.98
C LEU A 37 5.94 -22.37 19.92
N LYS A 38 5.01 -21.56 19.43
CA LYS A 38 3.81 -21.16 20.16
C LYS A 38 2.56 -21.55 19.37
N VAL A 39 1.56 -22.04 20.07
CA VAL A 39 0.24 -22.33 19.49
C VAL A 39 -0.78 -21.41 20.14
N TYR A 40 -1.50 -20.66 19.32
CA TYR A 40 -2.56 -19.75 19.77
C TYR A 40 -3.91 -20.32 19.32
N ALA A 41 -4.85 -20.39 20.25
CA ALA A 41 -6.23 -20.72 19.95
C ALA A 41 -7.09 -19.44 20.08
N GLN A 42 -7.79 -19.11 19.02
CA GLN A 42 -8.74 -17.99 19.04
C GLN A 42 -10.16 -18.54 19.18
N PRO A 43 -10.91 -18.19 20.24
CA PRO A 43 -12.32 -18.55 20.36
C PRO A 43 -13.12 -17.92 19.21
N MET A 44 -13.98 -18.71 18.57
CA MET A 44 -14.81 -18.27 17.43
C MET A 44 -16.29 -18.21 17.75
N ASP A 45 -16.66 -18.49 18.98
CA ASP A 45 -18.06 -18.49 19.47
C ASP A 45 -18.71 -17.08 19.39
N GLN A 46 -17.95 -16.02 19.61
CA GLN A 46 -18.39 -14.63 19.50
C GLN A 46 -18.09 -13.98 18.13
N TYR A 47 -17.53 -14.73 17.19
CA TYR A 47 -17.08 -14.18 15.91
C TYR A 47 -18.20 -13.46 15.14
N SER A 48 -19.38 -14.07 15.05
CA SER A 48 -20.52 -13.47 14.34
C SER A 48 -20.98 -12.16 14.96
N GLN A 49 -20.96 -12.05 16.28
CA GLN A 49 -21.32 -10.82 17.00
C GLN A 49 -20.28 -9.72 16.78
N GLN A 50 -18.99 -10.07 16.85
CA GLN A 50 -17.89 -9.15 16.60
C GLN A 50 -17.93 -8.61 15.16
N ILE A 51 -18.15 -9.46 14.17
CA ILE A 51 -18.30 -9.04 12.76
C ILE A 51 -19.52 -8.16 12.57
N SER A 52 -20.65 -8.47 13.20
CA SER A 52 -21.85 -7.62 13.12
C SER A 52 -21.59 -6.23 13.69
N ALA A 53 -20.94 -6.13 14.84
CA ALA A 53 -20.56 -4.87 15.45
C ALA A 53 -19.58 -4.05 14.57
N LEU A 54 -18.65 -4.70 13.89
CA LEU A 54 -17.75 -4.03 12.94
C LEU A 54 -18.49 -3.52 11.70
N LYS A 55 -19.51 -4.25 11.23
CA LYS A 55 -20.32 -3.86 10.06
C LYS A 55 -21.28 -2.69 10.32
N GLU A 56 -21.57 -2.33 11.56
CA GLU A 56 -22.41 -1.18 11.89
C GLU A 56 -21.81 0.15 11.43
N ASN A 57 -20.48 0.24 11.42
CA ASN A 57 -19.74 1.46 11.16
C ASN A 57 -18.80 1.27 9.97
N VAL A 58 -19.38 1.04 8.81
CA VAL A 58 -18.66 0.88 7.55
C VAL A 58 -18.84 2.09 6.64
N LEU A 59 -17.89 2.28 5.75
CA LEU A 59 -18.01 3.25 4.67
C LEU A 59 -19.17 2.85 3.75
N LYS A 60 -20.08 3.78 3.46
CA LYS A 60 -21.25 3.60 2.61
C LYS A 60 -21.10 4.38 1.31
N ASN A 61 -21.93 4.07 0.31
CA ASN A 61 -21.91 4.73 -1.00
C ASN A 61 -20.52 4.73 -1.64
N ILE A 62 -19.82 3.60 -1.50
CA ILE A 62 -18.44 3.48 -1.97
C ILE A 62 -18.41 3.58 -3.48
N LYS A 63 -17.60 4.51 -3.99
CA LYS A 63 -17.21 4.58 -5.39
C LYS A 63 -15.70 4.34 -5.47
N MET A 64 -15.32 3.40 -6.31
CA MET A 64 -13.92 3.05 -6.54
C MET A 64 -13.58 3.23 -8.00
N ASP A 65 -12.46 3.87 -8.24
CA ASP A 65 -11.85 4.03 -9.55
C ASP A 65 -10.39 3.60 -9.47
N THR A 66 -9.64 3.67 -10.56
CA THR A 66 -8.24 3.22 -10.66
C THR A 66 -7.36 3.77 -9.54
N ASN A 67 -7.56 5.03 -9.16
CA ASN A 67 -6.71 5.72 -8.18
C ASN A 67 -7.50 6.51 -7.14
N THR A 68 -8.79 6.25 -7.00
CA THR A 68 -9.67 6.97 -6.08
C THR A 68 -10.60 6.01 -5.38
N ILE A 69 -10.76 6.18 -4.07
CA ILE A 69 -11.78 5.51 -3.25
C ILE A 69 -12.52 6.62 -2.51
N GLN A 70 -13.83 6.65 -2.61
CA GLN A 70 -14.62 7.62 -1.88
C GLN A 70 -15.86 6.97 -1.29
N GLY A 71 -16.35 7.53 -0.19
CA GLY A 71 -17.56 7.08 0.46
C GLY A 71 -17.91 7.95 1.67
N ASN A 72 -19.03 7.63 2.30
CA ASN A 72 -19.53 8.36 3.47
C ASN A 72 -19.63 7.41 4.66
N ILE A 73 -19.37 7.94 5.85
CA ILE A 73 -19.51 7.20 7.11
C ILE A 73 -20.17 8.08 8.16
N ASN A 74 -21.02 7.48 8.98
CA ASN A 74 -21.63 8.14 10.13
C ASN A 74 -21.18 7.39 11.39
N LEU A 75 -20.57 8.11 12.31
CA LEU A 75 -20.02 7.58 13.54
C LEU A 75 -20.72 8.19 14.76
N LYS A 76 -21.09 7.34 15.73
CA LYS A 76 -21.67 7.76 17.02
C LYS A 76 -20.61 8.11 18.08
N LYS A 77 -19.35 7.94 17.77
CA LYS A 77 -18.18 8.29 18.59
C LYS A 77 -16.91 8.23 17.74
N ASP A 78 -15.83 8.78 18.22
CA ASP A 78 -14.52 8.71 17.59
C ASP A 78 -14.10 7.26 17.31
N LYS A 79 -13.65 7.00 16.09
CA LYS A 79 -13.20 5.67 15.63
C LYS A 79 -12.06 5.78 14.64
N ILE A 80 -11.41 4.66 14.43
CA ILE A 80 -10.43 4.49 13.36
C ILE A 80 -11.08 3.68 12.24
N LEU A 81 -11.20 4.29 11.06
CA LEU A 81 -11.61 3.61 9.84
C LEU A 81 -10.41 2.82 9.31
N CYS A 82 -10.49 1.50 9.37
CA CYS A 82 -9.48 0.61 8.80
C CYS A 82 -9.90 0.20 7.38
N LEU A 83 -9.02 0.40 6.42
CA LEU A 83 -9.24 0.10 5.01
C LEU A 83 -8.37 -1.09 4.62
N ALA A 84 -8.98 -2.15 4.09
CA ALA A 84 -8.26 -3.35 3.62
C ALA A 84 -7.52 -3.07 2.29
N VAL A 85 -6.80 -1.95 2.25
CA VAL A 85 -5.95 -1.51 1.13
C VAL A 85 -4.53 -1.34 1.66
N PRO A 86 -3.51 -1.90 0.98
CA PRO A 86 -2.14 -1.78 1.42
C PRO A 86 -1.69 -0.32 1.56
N TYR A 87 -1.04 -0.01 2.68
CA TYR A 87 -0.48 1.31 2.92
C TYR A 87 0.64 1.61 1.92
N SER A 88 0.59 2.80 1.33
CA SER A 88 1.65 3.32 0.48
C SER A 88 1.71 4.84 0.60
N LYS A 89 2.91 5.40 0.53
CA LYS A 89 3.16 6.85 0.56
C LYS A 89 2.46 7.62 -0.58
N GLY A 90 1.97 6.92 -1.60
CA GLY A 90 1.23 7.53 -2.70
C GLY A 90 -0.23 7.85 -2.38
N TRP A 91 -0.80 7.26 -1.34
CA TRP A 91 -2.15 7.55 -0.90
C TRP A 91 -2.24 8.83 -0.09
N LYS A 92 -3.23 9.63 -0.39
CA LYS A 92 -3.63 10.82 0.37
C LYS A 92 -5.10 10.72 0.73
N ALA A 93 -5.45 11.10 1.96
CA ALA A 93 -6.81 11.14 2.44
C ALA A 93 -7.32 12.57 2.58
N THR A 94 -8.58 12.76 2.24
CA THR A 94 -9.33 13.98 2.50
C THR A 94 -10.62 13.60 3.23
N VAL A 95 -10.86 14.23 4.35
CA VAL A 95 -12.09 14.08 5.16
C VAL A 95 -12.77 15.44 5.21
N ASP A 96 -14.02 15.51 4.77
CA ASP A 96 -14.82 16.73 4.72
C ASP A 96 -14.11 17.89 4.02
N GLY A 97 -13.37 17.61 2.95
CA GLY A 97 -12.62 18.58 2.19
C GLY A 97 -11.24 18.96 2.77
N LYS A 98 -10.86 18.44 3.95
CA LYS A 98 -9.56 18.71 4.59
C LYS A 98 -8.61 17.52 4.44
N GLU A 99 -7.35 17.78 4.13
CA GLU A 99 -6.32 16.72 4.08
C GLU A 99 -6.10 16.16 5.49
N GLN A 100 -6.05 14.84 5.59
CA GLN A 100 -5.82 14.12 6.83
C GLN A 100 -4.76 13.05 6.65
N GLU A 101 -3.93 12.86 7.67
CA GLU A 101 -2.87 11.87 7.66
C GLU A 101 -3.44 10.45 7.66
N LEU A 102 -2.88 9.61 6.77
CA LEU A 102 -3.14 8.17 6.74
C LEU A 102 -2.13 7.45 7.62
N LEU A 103 -2.63 6.65 8.52
CA LEU A 103 -1.82 5.79 9.38
C LEU A 103 -1.69 4.39 8.78
N GLN A 104 -0.62 3.69 9.14
CA GLN A 104 -0.50 2.27 8.85
C GLN A 104 -1.07 1.47 10.02
N ALA A 105 -1.95 0.52 9.73
CA ALA A 105 -2.57 -0.36 10.72
C ALA A 105 -2.52 -1.82 10.27
N ASN A 106 -2.65 -2.73 11.23
CA ASN A 106 -2.65 -4.18 10.98
C ASN A 106 -1.51 -4.62 10.06
N THR A 107 -0.32 -4.12 10.34
CA THR A 107 0.94 -4.40 9.62
C THR A 107 1.01 -3.81 8.21
N MET A 108 -0.06 -3.80 7.43
CA MET A 108 -0.01 -3.45 6.01
C MET A 108 -1.16 -2.57 5.51
N TYR A 109 -2.20 -2.37 6.26
CA TYR A 109 -3.39 -1.67 5.81
C TYR A 109 -3.36 -0.17 6.14
N MET A 110 -4.22 0.58 5.49
CA MET A 110 -4.43 2.00 5.79
C MET A 110 -5.45 2.18 6.90
N ALA A 111 -5.23 3.18 7.73
CA ALA A 111 -6.17 3.60 8.76
C ALA A 111 -6.33 5.12 8.77
N LEU A 112 -7.54 5.56 9.09
CA LEU A 112 -7.91 6.97 9.13
C LEU A 112 -8.66 7.25 10.43
N PRO A 113 -8.11 8.07 11.35
CA PRO A 113 -8.84 8.52 12.52
C PRO A 113 -10.01 9.42 12.10
N LEU A 114 -11.18 9.17 12.62
CA LEU A 114 -12.39 9.95 12.36
C LEU A 114 -13.07 10.27 13.69
N SER A 115 -13.52 11.50 13.83
CA SER A 115 -14.33 11.94 14.97
C SER A 115 -15.76 11.40 14.90
N GLU A 116 -16.53 11.65 15.93
CA GLU A 116 -17.99 11.48 15.88
C GLU A 116 -18.59 12.39 14.81
N GLY A 117 -19.60 11.88 14.07
CA GLY A 117 -20.34 12.65 13.08
C GLY A 117 -20.45 11.98 11.71
N ASN A 118 -20.94 12.76 10.76
CA ASN A 118 -21.02 12.37 9.36
C ASN A 118 -19.77 12.85 8.62
N HIS A 119 -19.11 11.94 7.95
CA HIS A 119 -17.89 12.26 7.20
C HIS A 119 -17.99 11.81 5.75
N SER A 120 -17.48 12.66 4.86
CA SER A 120 -17.16 12.31 3.47
C SER A 120 -15.67 12.02 3.36
N VAL A 121 -15.33 10.78 3.02
CA VAL A 121 -13.94 10.31 2.93
C VAL A 121 -13.57 10.14 1.46
N ILE A 122 -12.46 10.72 1.05
CA ILE A 122 -11.90 10.58 -0.29
C ILE A 122 -10.42 10.21 -0.14
N LEU A 123 -10.05 9.11 -0.77
CA LEU A 123 -8.66 8.63 -0.87
C LEU A 123 -8.23 8.74 -2.33
N LYS A 124 -7.09 9.36 -2.57
CA LYS A 124 -6.50 9.48 -3.91
C LYS A 124 -5.07 8.94 -3.91
N TYR A 125 -4.77 8.12 -4.89
CA TYR A 125 -3.42 7.61 -5.11
C TYR A 125 -2.70 8.41 -6.19
N GLY A 126 -1.48 8.79 -5.90
CA GLY A 126 -0.55 9.33 -6.87
C GLY A 126 0.79 8.62 -6.77
N THR A 127 1.30 8.11 -7.89
CA THR A 127 2.58 7.40 -7.91
C THR A 127 3.70 8.32 -7.43
N PRO A 128 4.40 7.98 -6.33
CA PRO A 128 5.51 8.77 -5.83
C PRO A 128 6.60 8.92 -6.89
N GLY A 129 7.12 10.13 -7.05
CA GLY A 129 8.19 10.42 -8.03
C GLY A 129 7.73 10.58 -9.48
N LEU A 130 6.50 10.25 -9.85
CA LEU A 130 6.03 10.32 -11.23
C LEU A 130 6.19 11.72 -11.83
N LYS A 131 5.77 12.76 -11.11
CA LYS A 131 5.90 14.15 -11.59
C LYS A 131 7.37 14.56 -11.79
N ALA A 132 8.23 14.18 -10.85
CA ALA A 132 9.67 14.44 -10.96
C ALA A 132 10.29 13.66 -12.14
N GLY A 133 9.94 12.40 -12.31
CA GLY A 133 10.39 11.59 -13.45
C GLY A 133 9.98 12.17 -14.78
N ILE A 134 8.75 12.63 -14.92
CA ILE A 134 8.25 13.31 -16.13
C ILE A 134 9.07 14.58 -16.41
N ALA A 135 9.28 15.42 -15.39
CA ALA A 135 10.05 16.66 -15.56
C ALA A 135 11.50 16.39 -16.00
N ILE A 136 12.16 15.42 -15.40
CA ILE A 136 13.53 15.01 -15.76
C ILE A 136 13.57 14.46 -17.21
N SER A 137 12.58 13.66 -17.59
CA SER A 137 12.50 13.12 -18.96
C SER A 137 12.33 14.21 -20.00
N PHE A 138 11.48 15.21 -19.74
CA PHE A 138 11.32 16.37 -20.62
C PHE A 138 12.61 17.20 -20.70
N ALA A 139 13.27 17.46 -19.57
CA ALA A 139 14.53 18.19 -19.55
C ALA A 139 15.62 17.44 -20.36
N GLY A 140 15.71 16.13 -20.22
CA GLY A 140 16.63 15.29 -21.00
C GLY A 140 16.33 15.34 -22.50
N LEU A 141 15.07 15.29 -22.90
CA LEU A 141 14.68 15.40 -24.30
C LEU A 141 15.07 16.76 -24.91
N ILE A 142 14.80 17.85 -24.18
CA ILE A 142 15.18 19.21 -24.59
C ILE A 142 16.69 19.31 -24.76
N LEU A 143 17.47 18.79 -23.81
CA LEU A 143 18.92 18.78 -23.86
C LEU A 143 19.45 18.03 -25.10
N CYS A 144 18.88 16.86 -25.39
CA CYS A 144 19.23 16.10 -26.60
C CYS A 144 18.97 16.89 -27.91
N ILE A 145 17.84 17.60 -27.96
CA ILE A 145 17.51 18.46 -29.12
C ILE A 145 18.54 19.60 -29.26
N ILE A 146 18.85 20.28 -28.14
CA ILE A 146 19.85 21.35 -28.14
C ILE A 146 21.22 20.87 -28.64
N ILE A 147 21.69 19.75 -28.07
CA ILE A 147 22.97 19.15 -28.48
C ILE A 147 22.95 18.82 -29.98
N LYS A 148 21.87 18.22 -30.48
CA LYS A 148 21.74 17.91 -31.92
C LYS A 148 21.81 19.17 -32.79
N LEU A 149 21.14 20.24 -32.39
CA LEU A 149 21.16 21.52 -33.12
C LEU A 149 22.55 22.16 -33.11
N LEU A 150 23.26 22.15 -31.98
CA LEU A 150 24.62 22.68 -31.86
C LEU A 150 25.60 21.90 -32.71
N LEU A 151 25.54 20.57 -32.68
CA LEU A 151 26.38 19.72 -33.53
C LEU A 151 26.10 19.96 -35.03
N HIS A 152 24.84 20.10 -35.40
CA HIS A 152 24.45 20.38 -36.77
C HIS A 152 25.00 21.72 -37.24
N SER A 153 24.90 22.78 -36.42
CA SER A 153 25.46 24.10 -36.72
C SER A 153 26.99 24.06 -36.88
N PHE A 154 27.67 23.31 -35.98
CA PHE A 154 29.12 23.18 -36.03
C PHE A 154 29.62 22.42 -37.28
N LEU A 155 28.88 21.40 -37.74
CA LEU A 155 29.20 20.63 -38.93
C LEU A 155 28.92 21.37 -40.26
N LEU A 156 28.05 22.38 -40.22
CA LEU A 156 27.68 23.20 -41.39
C LEU A 156 28.51 24.49 -41.53
N GLU A 157 29.40 24.81 -40.58
CA GLU A 157 30.32 25.95 -40.78
C GLU A 157 31.23 25.68 -41.99
N PRO A 158 31.14 26.51 -43.08
CA PRO A 158 31.99 26.33 -44.21
C PRO A 158 33.43 26.61 -43.80
N LYS A 159 34.35 25.64 -43.97
CA LYS A 159 35.79 25.87 -43.87
C LYS A 159 36.15 26.99 -44.82
N HIS A 160 36.27 28.23 -44.34
CA HIS A 160 36.86 29.31 -45.09
C HIS A 160 38.29 28.89 -45.48
N ARG A 161 38.42 28.40 -46.69
CA ARG A 161 39.67 28.04 -47.32
C ARG A 161 40.46 29.34 -47.46
N LYS A 162 41.46 29.58 -46.63
CA LYS A 162 42.47 30.61 -46.85
C LYS A 162 43.15 30.30 -48.19
N LYS A 163 42.78 31.04 -49.23
CA LYS A 163 43.60 31.14 -50.42
C LYS A 163 44.76 32.12 -50.16
N LYS A 164 46.01 31.62 -50.25
CA LYS A 164 47.18 32.41 -50.40
C LYS A 164 47.24 32.84 -51.84
#